data_977507c664b7d2d40b979086a79520c0
#
_entry.id   977507c664b7d2d40b979086a79520c0
#
_cell.length_a   1.000
_cell.length_b   1.000
_cell.length_c   1.000
_cell.angle_alpha   90.00
_cell.angle_beta   90.00
_cell.angle_gamma   90.00
#
_symmetry.space_group_name_H-M   'P 1'
#
loop_
_entity.id
_entity.type
_entity.pdbx_description
1 polymer ?
#
loop_
_entity_poly.entity_id
_entity_poly.type
_entity_poly.pdbx_seq_one_letter_code
_entity_poly.pdbx_strand_id
1 'polypeptide(L)'
;MNIVLYTQRVEIVKSYGERRDCADQNIAKFILACGFLPVPIPNVKEVAEKMVASMKPSGIIFTGGNSLVKYGGDAPERDETERYLLQQALEQKIPVYGFCRGMQSILDFYDCELQEVTGHVAVKHVIDGTWGKREVNSFHNQACLSVKDPVEVLAKTEDGVIEAIRIKGKKIIATMWHPERETEFQKTDMDLVRSLFGRRQIKR
;
A
#
# COMPACT_ATOMS: atom_id res chain seq x y z
N MET A 1 16.62 12.86 8.23
CA MET A 1 15.19 12.52 7.99
C MET A 1 15.12 11.01 7.80
N ASN A 2 14.15 10.34 8.40
CA ASN A 2 14.00 8.88 8.25
C ASN A 2 13.50 8.55 6.83
N ILE A 3 14.06 7.51 6.23
CA ILE A 3 13.73 7.07 4.87
C ILE A 3 12.50 6.16 4.91
N VAL A 4 11.59 6.36 3.98
CA VAL A 4 10.51 5.44 3.64
C VAL A 4 10.66 5.04 2.17
N LEU A 5 10.82 3.75 1.94
CA LEU A 5 10.84 3.20 0.59
C LEU A 5 9.41 3.04 0.09
N TYR A 6 9.15 3.26 -1.21
CA TYR A 6 7.84 3.00 -1.79
C TYR A 6 7.92 2.30 -3.14
N THR A 7 7.00 1.38 -3.39
CA THR A 7 6.96 0.62 -4.65
C THR A 7 6.35 1.46 -5.76
N GLN A 8 6.61 1.08 -7.00
CA GLN A 8 6.17 1.78 -8.19
C GLN A 8 5.31 0.88 -9.07
N ARG A 9 4.38 1.44 -9.81
CA ARG A 9 3.67 0.72 -10.87
C ARG A 9 4.55 0.63 -12.11
N VAL A 10 4.22 -0.32 -12.98
CA VAL A 10 4.86 -0.47 -14.28
C VAL A 10 3.96 0.11 -15.36
N GLU A 11 4.52 0.95 -16.22
CA GLU A 11 3.89 1.40 -17.45
C GLU A 11 4.68 0.90 -18.66
N ILE A 12 3.97 0.40 -19.66
CA ILE A 12 4.57 -0.12 -20.87
C ILE A 12 4.41 0.91 -21.99
N VAL A 13 5.52 1.39 -22.54
CA VAL A 13 5.51 2.25 -23.72
C VAL A 13 5.19 1.38 -24.94
N LYS A 14 3.94 1.39 -25.36
CA LYS A 14 3.40 0.46 -26.39
C LYS A 14 4.14 0.51 -27.73
N SER A 15 4.72 1.66 -28.11
CA SER A 15 5.38 1.84 -29.40
C SER A 15 6.66 1.04 -29.57
N TYR A 16 7.37 0.73 -28.48
CA TYR A 16 8.64 -0.03 -28.50
C TYR A 16 8.84 -0.97 -27.29
N GLY A 17 7.80 -1.19 -26.50
CA GLY A 17 7.81 -2.22 -25.47
C GLY A 17 8.64 -1.92 -24.21
N GLU A 18 9.13 -0.69 -24.04
CA GLU A 18 9.90 -0.32 -22.84
C GLU A 18 9.01 -0.33 -21.60
N ARG A 19 9.47 -1.02 -20.56
CA ARG A 19 8.81 -1.08 -19.26
C ARG A 19 9.43 -0.01 -18.35
N ARG A 20 8.57 0.80 -17.78
CA ARG A 20 8.97 1.94 -16.93
C ARG A 20 8.35 1.83 -15.56
N ASP A 21 9.17 1.94 -14.54
CA ASP A 21 8.68 2.15 -13.19
C ASP A 21 8.25 3.60 -13.02
N CYS A 22 7.03 3.82 -12.52
CA CYS A 22 6.48 5.15 -12.29
C CYS A 22 5.58 5.20 -11.07
N ALA A 23 5.37 6.39 -10.55
CA ALA A 23 4.50 6.66 -9.42
C ALA A 23 3.86 8.04 -9.55
N ASP A 24 2.64 8.21 -9.03
CA ASP A 24 2.05 9.53 -8.87
C ASP A 24 2.94 10.40 -7.96
N GLN A 25 3.23 11.61 -8.39
CA GLN A 25 4.04 12.56 -7.61
C GLN A 25 3.46 12.85 -6.22
N ASN A 26 2.15 12.72 -6.06
CA ASN A 26 1.48 12.92 -4.79
C ASN A 26 1.84 11.84 -3.75
N ILE A 27 2.29 10.67 -4.16
CA ILE A 27 2.82 9.65 -3.24
C ILE A 27 4.03 10.20 -2.49
N ALA A 28 4.99 10.78 -3.22
CA ALA A 28 6.17 11.38 -2.59
C ALA A 28 5.80 12.60 -1.72
N LYS A 29 4.86 13.44 -2.17
CA LYS A 29 4.35 14.57 -1.37
C LYS A 29 3.68 14.11 -0.09
N PHE A 30 2.85 13.06 -0.14
CA PHE A 30 2.18 12.48 1.03
C PHE A 30 3.21 11.93 2.04
N ILE A 31 4.19 11.16 1.58
CA ILE A 31 5.25 10.62 2.44
C ILE A 31 6.06 11.76 3.09
N LEU A 32 6.37 12.81 2.32
CA LEU A 32 7.05 13.99 2.84
C LEU A 32 6.20 14.73 3.88
N ALA A 33 4.90 14.89 3.64
CA ALA A 33 3.96 15.48 4.60
C ALA A 33 3.84 14.64 5.89
N CYS A 34 3.99 13.32 5.81
CA CYS A 34 4.13 12.45 6.98
C CYS A 34 5.47 12.66 7.69
N GLY A 35 6.44 13.34 7.06
CA GLY A 35 7.73 13.75 7.59
C GLY A 35 8.83 12.72 7.41
N PHE A 36 8.73 11.91 6.38
CA PHE A 36 9.74 10.96 5.95
C PHE A 36 10.36 11.40 4.62
N LEU A 37 11.56 10.90 4.32
CA LEU A 37 12.18 11.06 3.02
C LEU A 37 11.66 9.95 2.08
N PRO A 38 10.89 10.28 1.03
CA PRO A 38 10.41 9.27 0.09
C PRO A 38 11.54 8.82 -0.85
N VAL A 39 11.71 7.51 -0.99
CA VAL A 39 12.66 6.92 -1.94
C VAL A 39 11.95 5.82 -2.73
N PRO A 40 11.83 5.94 -4.07
CA PRO A 40 11.20 4.93 -4.91
C PRO A 40 12.09 3.69 -5.02
N ILE A 41 11.46 2.51 -5.05
CA ILE A 41 12.13 1.23 -5.31
C ILE A 41 11.82 0.83 -6.76
N PRO A 42 12.83 0.51 -7.59
CA PRO A 42 12.57 -0.09 -8.88
C PRO A 42 12.06 -1.53 -8.74
N ASN A 43 11.26 -1.99 -9.71
CA ASN A 43 10.75 -3.36 -9.75
C ASN A 43 11.83 -4.34 -10.23
N VAL A 44 12.96 -4.33 -9.56
CA VAL A 44 14.12 -5.22 -9.76
C VAL A 44 14.51 -5.75 -8.38
N LYS A 45 14.19 -7.01 -8.12
CA LYS A 45 14.33 -7.65 -6.81
C LYS A 45 15.73 -7.49 -6.19
N GLU A 46 16.79 -7.71 -6.98
CA GLU A 46 18.18 -7.60 -6.50
C GLU A 46 18.56 -6.17 -6.11
N VAL A 47 17.95 -5.17 -6.77
CA VAL A 47 18.14 -3.77 -6.41
C VAL A 47 17.37 -3.44 -5.14
N ALA A 48 16.13 -3.91 -5.03
CA ALA A 48 15.29 -3.75 -3.83
C ALA A 48 15.98 -4.34 -2.58
N GLU A 49 16.58 -5.53 -2.71
CA GLU A 49 17.38 -6.18 -1.66
C GLU A 49 18.51 -5.28 -1.17
N LYS A 50 19.33 -4.78 -2.09
CA LYS A 50 20.44 -3.89 -1.77
C LYS A 50 19.98 -2.57 -1.15
N MET A 51 18.88 -2.02 -1.62
CA MET A 51 18.30 -0.79 -1.07
C MET A 51 17.84 -0.98 0.38
N VAL A 52 17.10 -2.06 0.68
CA VAL A 52 16.66 -2.36 2.05
C VAL A 52 17.86 -2.54 2.97
N ALA A 53 18.86 -3.32 2.56
CA ALA A 53 20.06 -3.60 3.37
C ALA A 53 20.89 -2.34 3.65
N SER A 54 21.07 -1.48 2.62
CA SER A 54 21.92 -0.30 2.73
C SER A 54 21.23 0.88 3.42
N MET A 55 19.94 1.11 3.13
CA MET A 55 19.22 2.30 3.59
C MET A 55 18.57 2.10 4.95
N LYS A 56 18.33 0.87 5.38
CA LYS A 56 17.66 0.53 6.67
C LYS A 56 16.41 1.40 6.88
N PRO A 57 15.38 1.28 6.01
CA PRO A 57 14.24 2.19 6.02
C PRO A 57 13.45 2.08 7.31
N SER A 58 12.79 3.18 7.68
CA SER A 58 11.84 3.21 8.80
C SER A 58 10.52 2.53 8.48
N GLY A 59 10.24 2.34 7.21
CA GLY A 59 9.06 1.64 6.71
C GLY A 59 9.08 1.50 5.19
N ILE A 60 8.19 0.66 4.69
CA ILE A 60 7.98 0.44 3.25
C ILE A 60 6.51 0.71 2.95
N ILE A 61 6.24 1.44 1.86
CA ILE A 61 4.88 1.66 1.35
C ILE A 61 4.69 0.87 0.05
N PHE A 62 3.68 0.00 0.04
CA PHE A 62 3.20 -0.66 -1.18
C PHE A 62 2.10 0.19 -1.79
N THR A 63 2.32 0.69 -3.00
CA THR A 63 1.47 1.69 -3.65
C THR A 63 0.38 1.06 -4.52
N GLY A 64 -0.57 1.89 -4.97
CA GLY A 64 -1.58 1.50 -5.95
C GLY A 64 -1.06 1.32 -7.39
N GLY A 65 -1.97 1.01 -8.32
CA GLY A 65 -1.71 0.85 -9.77
C GLY A 65 -1.24 -0.54 -10.18
N ASN A 66 -1.52 -0.94 -11.42
CA ASN A 66 -1.57 -2.28 -11.98
C ASN A 66 -2.56 -3.20 -11.22
N SER A 67 -2.91 -4.34 -11.77
CA SER A 67 -3.47 -5.47 -11.04
C SER A 67 -2.37 -6.49 -10.74
N LEU A 68 -2.58 -7.39 -9.79
CA LEU A 68 -1.71 -8.55 -9.61
C LEU A 68 -1.82 -9.48 -10.84
N VAL A 69 -0.75 -10.15 -11.24
CA VAL A 69 -0.73 -11.06 -12.40
C VAL A 69 -1.78 -12.16 -12.25
N LYS A 70 -1.96 -12.69 -11.03
CA LYS A 70 -2.99 -13.67 -10.70
C LYS A 70 -4.42 -13.19 -11.04
N TYR A 71 -4.65 -11.88 -11.07
CA TYR A 71 -5.92 -11.23 -11.36
C TYR A 71 -5.89 -10.40 -12.65
N GLY A 72 -5.10 -10.84 -13.64
CA GLY A 72 -5.06 -10.26 -14.99
C GLY A 72 -4.11 -9.08 -15.15
N GLY A 73 -3.21 -8.85 -14.21
CA GLY A 73 -2.16 -7.82 -14.33
C GLY A 73 -1.02 -8.22 -15.26
N ASP A 74 -0.20 -7.25 -15.62
CA ASP A 74 0.88 -7.36 -16.61
C ASP A 74 2.27 -6.98 -16.07
N ALA A 75 2.42 -6.93 -14.74
CA ALA A 75 3.65 -6.51 -14.06
C ALA A 75 4.19 -7.60 -13.11
N PRO A 76 4.65 -8.76 -13.62
CA PRO A 76 5.16 -9.85 -12.79
C PRO A 76 6.40 -9.46 -11.97
N GLU A 77 7.26 -8.59 -12.49
CA GLU A 77 8.42 -8.06 -11.78
C GLU A 77 8.03 -7.25 -10.53
N ARG A 78 6.87 -6.58 -10.57
CA ARG A 78 6.33 -5.87 -9.41
C ARG A 78 5.81 -6.83 -8.36
N ASP A 79 5.08 -7.87 -8.79
CA ASP A 79 4.57 -8.91 -7.88
C ASP A 79 5.73 -9.61 -7.16
N GLU A 80 6.80 -9.97 -7.91
CA GLU A 80 8.00 -10.59 -7.35
C GLU A 80 8.70 -9.67 -6.35
N THR A 81 8.91 -8.41 -6.72
CA THR A 81 9.59 -7.43 -5.88
C THR A 81 8.80 -7.14 -4.59
N GLU A 82 7.48 -6.92 -4.68
CA GLU A 82 6.66 -6.68 -3.49
C GLU A 82 6.56 -7.91 -2.59
N ARG A 83 6.45 -9.11 -3.15
CA ARG A 83 6.48 -10.36 -2.37
C ARG A 83 7.80 -10.50 -1.60
N TYR A 84 8.92 -10.26 -2.25
CA TYR A 84 10.24 -10.26 -1.61
C TYR A 84 10.32 -9.21 -0.49
N LEU A 85 9.90 -7.97 -0.77
CA LEU A 85 9.92 -6.88 0.20
C LEU A 85 9.07 -7.20 1.44
N LEU A 86 7.90 -7.83 1.25
CA LEU A 86 7.04 -8.23 2.36
C LEU A 86 7.69 -9.33 3.21
N GLN A 87 8.35 -10.31 2.60
CA GLN A 87 9.12 -11.33 3.31
C GLN A 87 10.24 -10.70 4.15
N GLN A 88 11.02 -9.80 3.55
CA GLN A 88 12.09 -9.08 4.26
C GLN A 88 11.55 -8.21 5.40
N ALA A 89 10.41 -7.56 5.17
CA ALA A 89 9.76 -6.75 6.20
C ALA A 89 9.31 -7.60 7.40
N LEU A 90 8.80 -8.79 7.16
CA LEU A 90 8.41 -9.74 8.21
C LEU A 90 9.61 -10.26 9.00
N GLU A 91 10.71 -10.61 8.33
CA GLU A 91 11.96 -11.12 8.94
C GLU A 91 12.66 -10.03 9.76
N GLN A 92 12.81 -8.84 9.19
CA GLN A 92 13.55 -7.72 9.79
C GLN A 92 12.66 -6.82 10.67
N LYS A 93 11.36 -7.12 10.78
CA LYS A 93 10.37 -6.34 11.53
C LYS A 93 10.24 -4.89 11.03
N ILE A 94 10.43 -4.67 9.72
CA ILE A 94 10.23 -3.37 9.08
C ILE A 94 8.72 -3.12 8.96
N PRO A 95 8.22 -1.97 9.40
CA PRO A 95 6.81 -1.64 9.23
C PRO A 95 6.42 -1.49 7.75
N VAL A 96 5.21 -1.96 7.39
CA VAL A 96 4.66 -1.84 6.03
C VAL A 96 3.30 -1.16 6.04
N TYR A 97 3.12 -0.20 5.17
CA TYR A 97 1.82 0.37 4.84
C TYR A 97 1.49 0.03 3.39
N GLY A 98 0.31 -0.53 3.12
CA GLY A 98 -0.16 -0.77 1.77
C GLY A 98 -1.39 0.08 1.44
N PHE A 99 -1.53 0.56 0.20
CA PHE A 99 -2.80 1.15 -0.23
C PHE A 99 -3.23 0.64 -1.61
N CYS A 100 -4.55 0.47 -1.80
CA CYS A 100 -5.18 -0.05 -3.00
C CYS A 100 -4.53 -1.39 -3.43
N ARG A 101 -3.83 -1.45 -4.57
CA ARG A 101 -3.10 -2.65 -4.97
C ARG A 101 -2.09 -3.13 -3.91
N GLY A 102 -1.48 -2.21 -3.14
CA GLY A 102 -0.59 -2.60 -2.05
C GLY A 102 -1.30 -3.41 -0.96
N MET A 103 -2.56 -3.12 -0.65
CA MET A 103 -3.39 -3.95 0.21
C MET A 103 -3.71 -5.29 -0.46
N GLN A 104 -4.02 -5.30 -1.75
CA GLN A 104 -4.28 -6.52 -2.51
C GLN A 104 -3.06 -7.46 -2.52
N SER A 105 -1.86 -6.92 -2.68
CA SER A 105 -0.59 -7.66 -2.62
C SER A 105 -0.38 -8.31 -1.24
N ILE A 106 -0.68 -7.60 -0.16
CA ILE A 106 -0.60 -8.14 1.20
C ILE A 106 -1.66 -9.23 1.41
N LEU A 107 -2.89 -9.02 0.95
CA LEU A 107 -3.98 -10.01 1.05
C LEU A 107 -3.62 -11.30 0.29
N ASP A 108 -3.11 -11.19 -0.95
CA ASP A 108 -2.68 -12.35 -1.74
C ASP A 108 -1.53 -13.11 -1.08
N PHE A 109 -0.58 -12.40 -0.46
CA PHE A 109 0.51 -13.02 0.30
C PHE A 109 0.00 -13.91 1.45
N TYR A 110 -1.13 -13.55 2.07
CA TYR A 110 -1.80 -14.34 3.10
C TYR A 110 -2.93 -15.22 2.55
N ASP A 111 -2.92 -15.51 1.24
CA ASP A 111 -3.92 -16.33 0.53
C ASP A 111 -5.37 -15.89 0.78
N CYS A 112 -5.64 -14.61 0.93
CA CYS A 112 -6.98 -14.04 0.92
C CYS A 112 -7.35 -13.70 -0.52
N GLU A 113 -8.41 -14.32 -1.04
CA GLU A 113 -8.81 -14.16 -2.44
C GLU A 113 -9.46 -12.81 -2.71
N LEU A 114 -9.08 -12.21 -3.83
CA LEU A 114 -9.74 -11.04 -4.38
C LEU A 114 -10.82 -11.50 -5.36
N GLN A 115 -11.90 -10.73 -5.44
CA GLN A 115 -12.96 -10.90 -6.42
C GLN A 115 -13.34 -9.55 -7.03
N GLU A 116 -13.98 -9.59 -8.17
CA GLU A 116 -14.49 -8.39 -8.81
C GLU A 116 -15.61 -7.77 -7.97
N VAL A 117 -15.55 -6.46 -7.83
CA VAL A 117 -16.56 -5.64 -7.16
C VAL A 117 -16.98 -4.48 -8.08
N THR A 118 -18.21 -4.04 -7.95
CA THR A 118 -18.78 -2.94 -8.74
C THR A 118 -19.10 -1.75 -7.84
N GLY A 119 -19.10 -0.54 -8.41
CA GLY A 119 -19.42 0.67 -7.65
C GLY A 119 -18.25 1.26 -6.84
N HIS A 120 -17.02 0.75 -6.99
CA HIS A 120 -15.84 1.18 -6.26
C HIS A 120 -14.78 1.90 -7.13
N VAL A 121 -15.13 2.31 -8.36
CA VAL A 121 -14.19 3.00 -9.26
C VAL A 121 -14.57 4.46 -9.43
N ALA A 122 -13.64 5.36 -9.13
CA ALA A 122 -13.78 6.82 -9.24
C ALA A 122 -15.00 7.38 -8.46
N VAL A 123 -15.21 6.85 -7.26
CA VAL A 123 -16.28 7.26 -6.35
C VAL A 123 -15.72 7.62 -4.98
N LYS A 124 -16.59 8.19 -4.14
CA LYS A 124 -16.40 8.24 -2.69
C LYS A 124 -17.45 7.37 -2.03
N HIS A 125 -17.09 6.69 -0.96
CA HIS A 125 -18.00 5.87 -0.18
C HIS A 125 -17.68 5.96 1.33
N VAL A 126 -18.66 5.58 2.14
CA VAL A 126 -18.51 5.58 3.59
C VAL A 126 -17.96 4.23 4.02
N ILE A 127 -16.89 4.27 4.78
CA ILE A 127 -16.36 3.11 5.51
C ILE A 127 -16.79 3.18 6.97
N ASP A 128 -16.94 2.02 7.61
CA ASP A 128 -17.17 1.88 9.05
C ASP A 128 -16.14 0.92 9.66
N GLY A 129 -15.58 1.28 10.80
CA GLY A 129 -14.58 0.44 11.47
C GLY A 129 -13.84 1.13 12.60
N THR A 130 -12.59 0.75 12.80
CA THR A 130 -11.75 1.18 13.93
C THR A 130 -11.67 2.70 14.12
N TRP A 131 -11.80 3.47 13.04
CA TRP A 131 -11.75 4.94 13.08
C TRP A 131 -13.14 5.60 13.02
N GLY A 132 -14.21 4.82 13.27
CA GLY A 132 -15.59 5.26 13.08
C GLY A 132 -15.97 5.37 11.60
N LYS A 133 -17.15 5.96 11.34
CA LYS A 133 -17.62 6.21 9.99
C LYS A 133 -16.91 7.41 9.38
N ARG A 134 -16.40 7.23 8.16
CA ARG A 134 -15.80 8.32 7.37
C ARG A 134 -15.94 8.06 5.88
N GLU A 135 -15.97 9.13 5.10
CA GLU A 135 -15.92 9.05 3.64
C GLU A 135 -14.46 8.94 3.16
N VAL A 136 -14.21 8.05 2.20
CA VAL A 136 -12.92 7.86 1.54
C VAL A 136 -13.09 7.78 0.03
N ASN A 137 -12.04 8.09 -0.73
CA ASN A 137 -12.03 7.87 -2.17
C ASN A 137 -11.82 6.38 -2.50
N SER A 138 -12.29 5.96 -3.67
CA SER A 138 -12.19 4.58 -4.12
C SER A 138 -11.90 4.48 -5.61
N PHE A 139 -10.93 3.63 -5.98
CA PHE A 139 -10.46 3.46 -7.36
C PHE A 139 -10.11 1.99 -7.67
N HIS A 140 -10.86 1.04 -7.14
CA HIS A 140 -10.60 -0.38 -7.34
C HIS A 140 -11.84 -1.13 -7.85
N ASN A 141 -11.63 -2.14 -8.65
CA ASN A 141 -12.65 -3.08 -9.13
C ASN A 141 -12.42 -4.51 -8.64
N GLN A 142 -11.41 -4.71 -7.79
CA GLN A 142 -11.08 -5.98 -7.16
C GLN A 142 -10.90 -5.74 -5.67
N ALA A 143 -11.49 -6.57 -4.84
CA ALA A 143 -11.44 -6.47 -3.38
C ALA A 143 -11.61 -7.83 -2.71
N CYS A 144 -11.36 -7.88 -1.41
CA CYS A 144 -11.60 -9.03 -0.56
C CYS A 144 -12.89 -8.81 0.26
N LEU A 145 -13.74 -9.82 0.38
CA LEU A 145 -14.94 -9.78 1.21
C LEU A 145 -14.78 -10.56 2.51
N SER A 146 -13.81 -11.47 2.57
CA SER A 146 -13.51 -12.26 3.75
C SER A 146 -12.02 -12.47 3.90
N VAL A 147 -11.53 -12.50 5.12
CA VAL A 147 -10.13 -12.76 5.44
C VAL A 147 -10.01 -13.91 6.42
N LYS A 148 -8.81 -14.50 6.49
CA LYS A 148 -8.44 -15.53 7.45
C LYS A 148 -7.29 -15.06 8.33
N ASP A 149 -7.11 -15.72 9.47
CA ASP A 149 -5.97 -15.45 10.34
C ASP A 149 -4.65 -15.57 9.58
N PRO A 150 -3.67 -14.69 9.78
CA PRO A 150 -3.59 -13.61 10.78
C PRO A 150 -4.12 -12.23 10.32
N VAL A 151 -4.85 -12.15 9.20
CA VAL A 151 -5.41 -10.89 8.71
C VAL A 151 -6.61 -10.48 9.54
N GLU A 152 -6.63 -9.24 10.00
CA GLU A 152 -7.71 -8.65 10.78
C GLU A 152 -8.30 -7.44 10.06
N VAL A 153 -9.62 -7.41 9.96
CA VAL A 153 -10.36 -6.30 9.32
C VAL A 153 -10.41 -5.11 10.25
N LEU A 154 -10.08 -3.94 9.73
CA LEU A 154 -10.16 -2.66 10.43
C LEU A 154 -11.34 -1.80 9.98
N ALA A 155 -11.76 -1.89 8.72
CA ALA A 155 -12.90 -1.16 8.18
C ALA A 155 -13.52 -1.88 6.98
N LYS A 156 -14.83 -1.66 6.77
CA LYS A 156 -15.62 -2.15 5.64
C LYS A 156 -16.56 -1.07 5.14
N THR A 157 -17.00 -1.20 3.89
CA THR A 157 -18.18 -0.52 3.34
C THR A 157 -19.47 -1.23 3.74
N GLU A 158 -20.62 -0.60 3.49
CA GLU A 158 -21.95 -1.16 3.79
C GLU A 158 -22.23 -2.44 3.01
N ASP A 159 -21.74 -2.56 1.79
CA ASP A 159 -21.84 -3.77 0.95
C ASP A 159 -20.85 -4.88 1.33
N GLY A 160 -20.07 -4.67 2.41
CA GLY A 160 -19.20 -5.68 3.01
C GLY A 160 -17.79 -5.75 2.44
N VAL A 161 -17.43 -4.89 1.47
CA VAL A 161 -16.07 -4.82 0.94
C VAL A 161 -15.10 -4.39 2.04
N ILE A 162 -14.00 -5.14 2.17
CA ILE A 162 -12.96 -4.86 3.16
C ILE A 162 -12.08 -3.73 2.65
N GLU A 163 -12.08 -2.63 3.39
CA GLU A 163 -11.41 -1.39 3.03
C GLU A 163 -10.13 -1.13 3.83
N ALA A 164 -9.96 -1.79 4.97
CA ALA A 164 -8.71 -1.71 5.72
C ALA A 164 -8.46 -2.98 6.52
N ILE A 165 -7.18 -3.33 6.62
CA ILE A 165 -6.69 -4.51 7.34
C ILE A 165 -5.45 -4.19 8.17
N ARG A 166 -5.19 -5.05 9.14
CA ARG A 166 -3.86 -5.20 9.77
C ARG A 166 -3.47 -6.67 9.87
N ILE A 167 -2.18 -6.93 10.03
CA ILE A 167 -1.67 -8.28 10.30
C ILE A 167 -1.38 -8.40 11.79
N LYS A 168 -2.05 -9.34 12.46
CA LYS A 168 -1.90 -9.59 13.90
C LYS A 168 -0.44 -9.80 14.29
N GLY A 169 0.01 -9.09 15.32
CA GLY A 169 1.38 -9.21 15.83
C GLY A 169 2.47 -8.65 14.91
N LYS A 170 2.10 -8.01 13.81
CA LYS A 170 3.04 -7.37 12.87
C LYS A 170 2.72 -5.88 12.72
N LYS A 171 3.74 -5.09 12.37
CA LYS A 171 3.58 -3.68 12.02
C LYS A 171 3.20 -3.53 10.54
N ILE A 172 2.07 -4.11 10.17
CA ILE A 172 1.55 -4.09 8.79
C ILE A 172 0.11 -3.64 8.85
N ILE A 173 -0.19 -2.55 8.16
CA ILE A 173 -1.55 -2.00 7.98
C ILE A 173 -1.72 -1.71 6.49
N ALA A 174 -2.93 -1.92 5.98
CA ALA A 174 -3.23 -1.54 4.61
C ALA A 174 -4.67 -1.06 4.47
N THR A 175 -4.89 -0.21 3.44
CA THR A 175 -6.15 0.44 3.13
C THR A 175 -6.47 0.29 1.64
N MET A 176 -7.74 0.32 1.26
CA MET A 176 -8.11 0.29 -0.17
C MET A 176 -8.18 1.69 -0.78
N TRP A 177 -8.44 2.72 0.02
CA TRP A 177 -8.44 4.11 -0.46
C TRP A 177 -7.04 4.64 -0.70
N HIS A 178 -6.97 5.74 -1.45
CA HIS A 178 -5.75 6.42 -1.87
C HIS A 178 -5.54 7.70 -1.04
N PRO A 179 -4.76 7.67 0.04
CA PRO A 179 -4.53 8.85 0.89
C PRO A 179 -3.77 9.98 0.15
N GLU A 180 -3.03 9.61 -0.91
CA GLU A 180 -2.27 10.55 -1.73
C GLU A 180 -3.12 11.33 -2.74
N ARG A 181 -4.38 10.90 -2.98
CA ARG A 181 -5.26 11.54 -3.97
C ARG A 181 -6.20 12.59 -3.38
N GLU A 182 -6.16 12.80 -2.07
CA GLU A 182 -6.92 13.88 -1.47
C GLU A 182 -6.30 15.24 -1.80
N THR A 183 -7.14 16.24 -2.07
CA THR A 183 -6.68 17.62 -2.36
C THR A 183 -5.87 18.18 -1.20
N GLU A 184 -6.34 17.88 0.03
CA GLU A 184 -5.59 18.09 1.27
C GLU A 184 -5.43 16.75 1.97
N PHE A 185 -4.20 16.36 2.27
CA PHE A 185 -3.93 15.08 2.92
C PHE A 185 -4.61 15.01 4.28
N GLN A 186 -5.43 13.98 4.47
CA GLN A 186 -6.18 13.81 5.69
C GLN A 186 -5.26 13.54 6.88
N LYS A 187 -5.48 14.30 7.97
CA LYS A 187 -4.70 14.15 9.21
C LYS A 187 -4.71 12.72 9.73
N THR A 188 -5.86 12.04 9.64
CA THR A 188 -6.05 10.66 10.09
C THR A 188 -5.10 9.69 9.36
N ASP A 189 -4.97 9.84 8.03
CA ASP A 189 -4.11 8.98 7.22
C ASP A 189 -2.63 9.28 7.46
N MET A 190 -2.26 10.56 7.59
CA MET A 190 -0.90 10.93 7.98
C MET A 190 -0.51 10.41 9.37
N ASP A 191 -1.41 10.50 10.34
CA ASP A 191 -1.16 10.03 11.71
C ASP A 191 -1.07 8.49 11.76
N LEU A 192 -1.84 7.78 10.92
CA LEU A 192 -1.74 6.34 10.76
C LEU A 192 -0.32 5.95 10.31
N VAL A 193 0.18 6.55 9.24
CA VAL A 193 1.52 6.28 8.69
C VAL A 193 2.62 6.69 9.69
N ARG A 194 2.49 7.84 10.34
CA ARG A 194 3.42 8.31 11.37
C ARG A 194 3.51 7.36 12.56
N SER A 195 2.35 6.89 13.03
CA SER A 195 2.27 5.94 14.15
C SER A 195 2.89 4.59 13.79
N LEU A 196 2.59 4.10 12.58
CA LEU A 196 3.08 2.81 12.11
C LEU A 196 4.61 2.80 11.96
N PHE A 197 5.19 3.85 11.38
CA PHE A 197 6.62 3.95 11.11
C PHE A 197 7.45 4.51 12.28
N GLY A 198 6.80 4.82 13.41
CA GLY A 198 7.48 5.15 14.66
C GLY A 198 8.18 6.50 14.66
N ARG A 199 7.59 7.52 14.04
CA ARG A 199 8.10 8.88 14.17
C ARG A 199 7.97 9.33 15.62
N ARG A 200 9.09 9.45 16.34
CA ARG A 200 9.09 10.14 17.64
C ARG A 200 8.55 11.55 17.42
N GLN A 201 7.47 11.91 18.12
CA GLN A 201 7.06 13.31 18.23
C GLN A 201 8.25 14.07 18.80
N ILE A 202 8.84 14.95 18.01
CA ILE A 202 9.75 15.96 18.53
C ILE A 202 8.81 16.88 19.32
N LYS A 203 8.77 16.71 20.65
CA LYS A 203 8.18 17.73 21.52
C LYS A 203 8.96 19.01 21.25
N ARG A 204 8.31 19.96 20.61
CA ARG A 204 8.75 21.36 20.58
C ARG A 204 8.51 21.99 21.94
#